data_e56746fa144c9f7fa1cca7777a655f42
#
_entry.id   e56746fa144c9f7fa1cca7777a655f42
#
_cell.length_a   1.000
_cell.length_b   1.000
_cell.length_c   1.000
_cell.angle_alpha   90.00
_cell.angle_beta   90.00
_cell.angle_gamma   90.00
#
_symmetry.space_group_name_H-M   'P 1'
#
loop_
_entity.id
_entity.type
_entity.pdbx_description
1 polymer ?
#
loop_
_entity_poly.entity_id
_entity_poly.type
_entity_poly.pdbx_seq_one_letter_code
_entity_poly.pdbx_strand_id
1 'polypeptide(L)'
;MADQPDSIPASFAQLQSAFQPEKAAGVNRTLQFDYSGREAGTWNLTVSNGTLQYSEGPADNPNATIAVDSDDWLKILRNELNPVTAFMGGKIKVTPASAAMDLMQFQNWFAR
;
A
#
# COMPACT_ATOMS: atom_id res chain seq x y z
N MET A 1 -10.08 -21.16 0.72
CA MET A 1 -8.67 -20.93 0.42
C MET A 1 -8.43 -19.45 0.22
N ALA A 2 -7.45 -18.93 0.93
CA ALA A 2 -7.12 -17.53 0.75
C ALA A 2 -6.39 -17.34 -0.57
N ASP A 3 -6.88 -16.43 -1.36
CA ASP A 3 -6.26 -16.13 -2.64
C ASP A 3 -5.12 -15.15 -2.43
N GLN A 4 -3.93 -15.54 -2.85
CA GLN A 4 -2.79 -14.65 -2.81
C GLN A 4 -2.90 -13.70 -4.01
N PRO A 5 -2.66 -12.40 -3.80
CA PRO A 5 -2.73 -11.48 -4.94
C PRO A 5 -1.58 -11.76 -5.90
N ASP A 6 -1.92 -11.88 -7.16
CA ASP A 6 -0.93 -12.12 -8.22
C ASP A 6 -0.87 -10.98 -9.22
N SER A 7 -1.64 -9.92 -8.98
CA SER A 7 -1.63 -8.72 -9.80
C SER A 7 -1.91 -7.50 -8.93
N ILE A 8 -1.53 -6.33 -9.43
CA ILE A 8 -1.74 -5.11 -8.67
C ILE A 8 -3.23 -4.83 -8.46
N PRO A 9 -4.11 -4.93 -9.49
CA PRO A 9 -5.54 -4.74 -9.23
C PRO A 9 -6.09 -5.72 -8.20
N ALA A 10 -5.69 -6.98 -8.26
CA ALA A 10 -6.15 -7.99 -7.30
C ALA A 10 -5.65 -7.65 -5.89
N SER A 11 -4.45 -7.07 -5.78
CA SER A 11 -3.90 -6.71 -4.48
C SER A 11 -4.73 -5.64 -3.78
N PHE A 12 -5.21 -4.65 -4.53
CA PHE A 12 -6.05 -3.61 -3.94
C PHE A 12 -7.41 -4.16 -3.53
N ALA A 13 -7.98 -5.06 -4.33
CA ALA A 13 -9.24 -5.70 -3.96
C ALA A 13 -9.08 -6.49 -2.67
N GLN A 14 -7.97 -7.20 -2.53
CA GLN A 14 -7.69 -7.95 -1.31
C GLN A 14 -7.49 -7.04 -0.11
N LEU A 15 -6.78 -5.93 -0.29
CA LEU A 15 -6.59 -4.97 0.79
C LEU A 15 -7.93 -4.42 1.26
N GLN A 16 -8.84 -4.12 0.33
CA GLN A 16 -10.14 -3.63 0.72
C GLN A 16 -10.92 -4.66 1.52
N SER A 17 -10.85 -5.92 1.14
CA SER A 17 -11.49 -7.01 1.89
C SER A 17 -10.89 -7.19 3.27
N ALA A 18 -9.59 -6.97 3.41
CA ALA A 18 -8.88 -7.18 4.67
C ALA A 18 -8.86 -5.94 5.55
N PHE A 19 -9.39 -4.83 5.08
CA PHE A 19 -9.35 -3.57 5.81
C PHE A 19 -10.15 -3.66 7.11
N GLN A 20 -9.54 -3.18 8.19
CA GLN A 20 -10.14 -3.18 9.52
C GLN A 20 -10.41 -1.73 9.93
N PRO A 21 -11.65 -1.25 9.77
CA PRO A 21 -11.97 0.15 10.06
C PRO A 21 -11.62 0.57 11.49
N GLU A 22 -11.77 -0.34 12.44
CA GLU A 22 -11.46 -0.02 13.84
C GLU A 22 -9.97 0.22 14.06
N LYS A 23 -9.12 -0.36 13.21
CA LYS A 23 -7.68 -0.14 13.32
C LYS A 23 -7.24 1.16 12.67
N ALA A 24 -8.11 1.73 11.85
CA ALA A 24 -7.83 2.99 11.15
C ALA A 24 -8.68 4.14 11.68
N ALA A 25 -9.21 4.01 12.89
CA ALA A 25 -10.04 5.06 13.48
C ALA A 25 -9.25 6.36 13.57
N GLY A 26 -9.84 7.43 13.08
CA GLY A 26 -9.20 8.74 13.10
C GLY A 26 -8.14 8.95 12.03
N VAL A 27 -7.90 7.96 11.18
CA VAL A 27 -6.91 8.08 10.12
C VAL A 27 -7.53 8.80 8.92
N ASN A 28 -6.82 9.80 8.41
CA ASN A 28 -7.17 10.49 7.17
C ASN A 28 -5.89 10.59 6.35
N ARG A 29 -5.67 9.63 5.44
CA ARG A 29 -4.44 9.55 4.68
C ARG A 29 -4.73 9.17 3.24
N THR A 30 -4.01 9.80 2.32
CA THR A 30 -4.01 9.45 0.92
C THR A 30 -2.60 9.03 0.56
N LEU A 31 -2.48 7.83 0.02
CA LEU A 31 -1.19 7.28 -0.40
C LEU A 31 -1.21 7.08 -1.90
N GLN A 32 -0.12 7.46 -2.54
CA GLN A 32 0.07 7.18 -3.96
C GLN A 32 1.11 6.09 -4.10
N PHE A 33 0.83 5.13 -4.97
CA PHE A 33 1.73 4.01 -5.23
C PHE A 33 2.23 4.11 -6.66
N ASP A 34 3.54 4.26 -6.80
CA ASP A 34 4.18 4.28 -8.12
C ASP A 34 4.86 2.93 -8.30
N TYR A 35 4.27 2.08 -9.13
CA TYR A 35 4.81 0.76 -9.38
C TYR A 35 5.70 0.76 -10.60
N SER A 36 6.79 0.02 -10.51
CA SER A 36 7.67 -0.24 -11.64
C SER A 36 7.68 -1.73 -11.92
N GLY A 37 8.34 -2.13 -13.00
CA GLY A 37 8.49 -3.54 -13.33
C GLY A 37 7.36 -4.08 -14.18
N ARG A 38 6.97 -5.32 -13.91
CA ARG A 38 6.02 -6.05 -14.74
C ARG A 38 4.65 -5.37 -14.83
N GLU A 39 4.19 -4.78 -13.74
CA GLU A 39 2.91 -4.08 -13.72
C GLU A 39 3.13 -2.61 -13.36
N ALA A 40 3.94 -1.93 -14.16
CA ALA A 40 4.22 -0.52 -13.94
C ALA A 40 2.93 0.31 -14.04
N GLY A 41 2.81 1.30 -13.18
CA GLY A 41 1.64 2.17 -13.17
C GLY A 41 1.52 2.90 -11.85
N THR A 42 0.54 3.78 -11.78
CA THR A 42 0.29 4.60 -10.60
C THR A 42 -1.09 4.30 -10.06
N TRP A 43 -1.19 4.15 -8.75
CA TRP A 43 -2.46 3.91 -8.06
C TRP A 43 -2.52 4.81 -6.83
N ASN A 44 -3.72 5.05 -6.34
CA ASN A 44 -3.88 5.79 -5.10
C ASN A 44 -4.86 5.07 -4.18
N LEU A 45 -4.70 5.33 -2.88
CA LEU A 45 -5.51 4.71 -1.86
C LEU A 45 -5.77 5.75 -0.79
N THR A 46 -7.03 5.92 -0.42
CA THR A 46 -7.42 6.87 0.61
C THR A 46 -8.14 6.15 1.74
N VAL A 47 -7.71 6.42 2.97
CA VAL A 47 -8.39 5.95 4.17
C VAL A 47 -8.93 7.18 4.87
N SER A 48 -10.24 7.22 5.07
CA SER A 48 -10.90 8.36 5.68
C SER A 48 -12.21 7.89 6.29
N ASN A 49 -12.49 8.33 7.51
CA ASN A 49 -13.76 8.04 8.19
C ASN A 49 -14.07 6.54 8.27
N GLY A 50 -13.04 5.73 8.47
CA GLY A 50 -13.21 4.28 8.57
C GLY A 50 -13.52 3.61 7.24
N THR A 51 -13.23 4.27 6.13
CA THR A 51 -13.49 3.75 4.79
C THR A 51 -12.20 3.74 3.99
N LEU A 52 -12.01 2.69 3.21
CA LEU A 52 -10.87 2.61 2.30
C LEU A 52 -11.37 2.66 0.87
N GLN A 53 -10.79 3.53 0.07
CA GLN A 53 -11.07 3.66 -1.35
C GLN A 53 -9.77 3.65 -2.12
N TYR A 54 -9.79 3.09 -3.32
CA TYR A 54 -8.61 3.07 -4.18
C TYR A 54 -9.04 3.25 -5.62
N SER A 55 -8.12 3.73 -6.44
CA SER A 55 -8.35 3.84 -7.88
C SER A 55 -7.02 3.89 -8.60
N GLU A 56 -7.06 3.62 -9.89
CA GLU A 56 -5.88 3.75 -10.74
C GLU A 56 -5.67 5.22 -11.08
N GLY A 57 -4.42 5.66 -11.06
CA GLY A 57 -4.07 7.02 -11.37
C GLY A 57 -3.44 7.75 -10.19
N PRO A 58 -2.91 8.96 -10.42
CA PRO A 58 -2.27 9.73 -9.36
C PRO A 58 -3.31 10.35 -8.42
N ALA A 59 -2.89 10.60 -7.18
CA ALA A 59 -3.69 11.33 -6.22
C ALA A 59 -3.40 12.83 -6.37
N ASP A 60 -4.38 13.66 -6.02
CA ASP A 60 -4.20 15.11 -6.11
C ASP A 60 -3.20 15.63 -5.09
N ASN A 61 -3.33 15.18 -3.84
CA ASN A 61 -2.46 15.65 -2.76
C ASN A 61 -2.13 14.47 -1.83
N PRO A 62 -1.28 13.55 -2.28
CA PRO A 62 -0.98 12.40 -1.44
C PRO A 62 -0.16 12.82 -0.22
N ASN A 63 -0.46 12.22 0.92
CA ASN A 63 0.35 12.40 2.12
C ASN A 63 1.70 11.73 1.96
N ALA A 64 1.75 10.68 1.16
CA ALA A 64 2.99 9.98 0.88
C ALA A 64 2.89 9.33 -0.50
N THR A 65 4.04 9.23 -1.17
CA THR A 65 4.17 8.48 -2.41
C THR A 65 5.13 7.34 -2.15
N ILE A 66 4.68 6.14 -2.48
CA ILE A 66 5.43 4.91 -2.25
C ILE A 66 5.81 4.34 -3.61
N ALA A 67 7.11 4.32 -3.90
CA ALA A 67 7.63 3.78 -5.14
C ALA A 67 8.21 2.38 -4.86
N VAL A 68 7.72 1.38 -5.58
CA VAL A 68 8.13 0.00 -5.36
C VAL A 68 7.90 -0.80 -6.64
N ASP A 69 8.73 -1.81 -6.86
CA ASP A 69 8.50 -2.76 -7.95
C ASP A 69 7.23 -3.56 -7.67
N SER A 70 6.42 -3.78 -8.71
CA SER A 70 5.13 -4.45 -8.54
C SER A 70 5.28 -5.85 -7.97
N ASP A 71 6.27 -6.61 -8.41
CA ASP A 71 6.47 -7.96 -7.89
C ASP A 71 6.91 -7.94 -6.43
N ASP A 72 7.73 -6.98 -6.04
CA ASP A 72 8.14 -6.83 -4.64
C ASP A 72 6.94 -6.49 -3.76
N TRP A 73 6.06 -5.62 -4.25
CA TRP A 73 4.85 -5.26 -3.51
C TRP A 73 3.95 -6.48 -3.28
N LEU A 74 3.78 -7.30 -4.33
CA LEU A 74 2.98 -8.50 -4.21
C LEU A 74 3.59 -9.49 -3.23
N LYS A 75 4.92 -9.60 -3.21
CA LYS A 75 5.60 -10.45 -2.24
C LYS A 75 5.36 -9.97 -0.81
N ILE A 76 5.35 -8.65 -0.62
CA ILE A 76 5.04 -8.09 0.71
C ILE A 76 3.64 -8.49 1.13
N LEU A 77 2.67 -8.39 0.25
CA LEU A 77 1.29 -8.72 0.58
C LEU A 77 1.09 -10.22 0.81
N ARG A 78 1.94 -11.06 0.21
CA ARG A 78 1.89 -12.50 0.44
C ARG A 78 2.75 -12.96 1.62
N ASN A 79 3.33 -12.00 2.35
CA ASN A 79 4.21 -12.27 3.48
C ASN A 79 5.50 -13.01 3.06
N GLU A 80 5.92 -12.81 1.81
CA GLU A 80 7.16 -13.39 1.29
C GLU A 80 8.32 -12.41 1.39
N LEU A 81 8.04 -11.14 1.64
CA LEU A 81 9.05 -10.10 1.77
C LEU A 81 8.65 -9.17 2.89
N ASN A 82 9.56 -8.96 3.83
CA ASN A 82 9.31 -8.06 4.94
C ASN A 82 9.38 -6.60 4.47
N PRO A 83 8.33 -5.80 4.70
CA PRO A 83 8.34 -4.41 4.21
C PRO A 83 9.43 -3.55 4.83
N VAL A 84 9.76 -3.77 6.10
CA VAL A 84 10.84 -3.02 6.75
C VAL A 84 12.17 -3.34 6.08
N THR A 85 12.44 -4.62 5.84
CA THR A 85 13.65 -5.05 5.17
C THR A 85 13.72 -4.49 3.75
N ALA A 86 12.59 -4.51 3.05
CA ALA A 86 12.53 -3.97 1.69
C ALA A 86 12.81 -2.47 1.67
N PHE A 87 12.26 -1.75 2.64
CA PHE A 87 12.49 -0.30 2.74
C PHE A 87 13.96 0.00 3.03
N MET A 88 14.55 -0.71 3.97
CA MET A 88 15.95 -0.49 4.34
C MET A 88 16.91 -0.91 3.24
N GLY A 89 16.51 -1.88 2.42
CA GLY A 89 17.32 -2.33 1.30
C GLY A 89 17.16 -1.49 0.04
N GLY A 90 16.33 -0.44 0.09
CA GLY A 90 16.12 0.43 -1.06
C GLY A 90 15.12 -0.07 -2.06
N LYS A 91 14.41 -1.14 -1.78
CA LYS A 91 13.37 -1.68 -2.67
C LYS A 91 12.09 -0.87 -2.62
N ILE A 92 11.86 -0.16 -1.53
CA ILE A 92 10.72 0.73 -1.36
C ILE A 92 11.25 2.11 -1.07
N LYS A 93 10.71 3.11 -1.77
CA LYS A 93 11.07 4.51 -1.50
C LYS A 93 9.81 5.25 -1.12
N VAL A 94 9.89 6.05 -0.06
CA VAL A 94 8.77 6.83 0.43
C VAL A 94 9.12 8.30 0.35
N THR A 95 8.24 9.07 -0.25
CA THR A 95 8.43 10.52 -0.40
C THR A 95 7.23 11.23 0.20
N PRO A 96 7.40 12.20 1.08
CA PRO A 96 8.69 12.61 1.67
C PRO A 96 9.23 11.55 2.62
N ALA A 97 10.52 11.60 2.91
CA ALA A 97 11.16 10.60 3.76
C ALA A 97 10.50 10.55 5.15
N SER A 98 10.01 11.70 5.62
CA SER A 98 9.33 11.77 6.92
C SER A 98 8.03 10.97 6.94
N ALA A 99 7.50 10.60 5.77
CA ALA A 99 6.26 9.84 5.68
C ALA A 99 6.48 8.33 5.77
N ALA A 100 7.70 7.88 6.06
CA ALA A 100 7.96 6.45 6.21
C ALA A 100 7.09 5.83 7.30
N MET A 101 6.69 6.60 8.29
CA MET A 101 5.78 6.13 9.33
C MET A 101 4.42 5.71 8.74
N ASP A 102 3.99 6.36 7.67
CA ASP A 102 2.72 5.99 7.03
C ASP A 102 2.79 4.57 6.48
N LEU A 103 3.94 4.18 5.93
CA LEU A 103 4.12 2.82 5.46
C LEU A 103 4.03 1.81 6.60
N MET A 104 4.60 2.15 7.74
CA MET A 104 4.55 1.27 8.91
C MET A 104 3.13 1.14 9.44
N GLN A 105 2.41 2.26 9.54
CA GLN A 105 1.03 2.25 10.00
C GLN A 105 0.10 1.56 9.03
N PHE A 106 0.39 1.65 7.75
CA PHE A 106 -0.42 1.03 6.71
C PHE A 106 -0.65 -0.45 7.00
N GLN A 107 0.37 -1.16 7.45
CA GLN A 107 0.26 -2.58 7.71
C GLN A 107 -0.74 -2.90 8.82
N ASN A 108 -0.95 -1.98 9.74
CA ASN A 108 -1.84 -2.21 10.88
C ASN A 108 -3.31 -2.10 10.52
N TRP A 109 -3.62 -1.56 9.36
CA TRP A 109 -5.01 -1.35 8.95
C TRP A 109 -5.66 -2.60 8.36
N PHE A 110 -4.90 -3.64 8.16
CA PHE A 110 -5.37 -4.83 7.44
C PHE A 110 -5.18 -6.10 8.26
N ALA A 111 -6.11 -7.04 8.06
CA ALA A 111 -5.97 -8.38 8.66
C ALA A 111 -4.85 -9.13 7.94
N ARG A 112 -4.02 -9.83 8.73
CA ARG A 112 -2.86 -10.53 8.19
C ARG A 112 -2.93 -12.00 8.56
#